data_435555811ac9fa170df1476dedacb2c6
#
_entry.id   435555811ac9fa170df1476dedacb2c6
#
_cell.length_a   1.000
_cell.length_b   1.000
_cell.length_c   1.000
_cell.angle_alpha   90.00
_cell.angle_beta   90.00
_cell.angle_gamma   90.00
#
_symmetry.space_group_name_H-M   'P 1'
#
loop_
_entity.id
_entity.type
_entity.pdbx_description
1 polymer ?
#
loop_
_entity_poly.entity_id
_entity_poly.type
_entity_poly.pdbx_seq_one_letter_code
_entity_poly.pdbx_strand_id
1 'polypeptide(L)'
;MKNLNLLIVEGNLQIENNDFKNSGIPTHSESLKESLSYFTKDLNIDVFNPCSEKNFDKILPNLEKYDGMIWGGSSLNIYNDCIEIKQQISFMKECFKKINKILAICWGMQVAVTAAGGEVKKSVNGAHIGIANNIEINQNGLKHPLYKSKNQKFNSPAFNFDEVVKLPYGATHLASNKINKVQSIEFKSGVSDVWGLQYHPEITYHKMITLINFRKEKLINFRKCF
;
A
#
# COMPACT_ATOMS: atom_id res chain seq x y z
N MET A 1 24.98 12.63 -9.45
CA MET A 1 24.11 11.47 -9.72
C MET A 1 22.79 11.97 -10.28
N LYS A 2 22.12 11.24 -11.17
CA LYS A 2 20.80 11.66 -11.68
C LYS A 2 19.78 11.50 -10.56
N ASN A 3 18.95 12.51 -10.30
CA ASN A 3 17.86 12.40 -9.36
C ASN A 3 16.86 11.33 -9.82
N LEU A 4 16.38 10.49 -8.89
CA LEU A 4 15.31 9.54 -9.17
C LEU A 4 13.97 10.26 -9.21
N ASN A 5 13.17 10.00 -10.23
CA ASN A 5 11.81 10.50 -10.35
C ASN A 5 10.83 9.44 -9.81
N LEU A 6 10.16 9.74 -8.72
CA LEU A 6 9.20 8.83 -8.09
C LEU A 6 7.78 9.40 -8.16
N LEU A 7 6.82 8.54 -8.47
CA LEU A 7 5.41 8.82 -8.32
C LEU A 7 4.90 8.21 -6.99
N ILE A 8 4.38 9.05 -6.10
CA ILE A 8 3.63 8.58 -4.94
C ILE A 8 2.14 8.66 -5.26
N VAL A 9 1.43 7.55 -5.12
CA VAL A 9 -0.02 7.50 -5.29
C VAL A 9 -0.70 7.51 -3.93
N GLU A 10 -1.53 8.53 -3.71
CA GLU A 10 -2.37 8.68 -2.52
C GLU A 10 -3.69 7.93 -2.73
N GLY A 11 -3.93 6.91 -1.88
CA GLY A 11 -5.10 6.03 -2.01
C GLY A 11 -6.37 6.53 -1.32
N ASN A 12 -6.27 7.51 -0.40
CA ASN A 12 -7.41 8.02 0.35
C ASN A 12 -8.29 8.94 -0.48
N LEU A 13 -9.57 9.00 -0.11
CA LEU A 13 -10.47 10.05 -0.57
C LEU A 13 -10.01 11.42 -0.07
N GLN A 14 -10.31 12.47 -0.83
CA GLN A 14 -9.93 13.84 -0.45
C GLN A 14 -10.50 14.25 0.91
N ILE A 15 -11.72 13.81 1.22
CA ILE A 15 -12.35 14.10 2.52
C ILE A 15 -11.54 13.50 3.68
N GLU A 16 -11.03 12.28 3.55
CA GLU A 16 -10.22 11.65 4.59
C GLU A 16 -8.85 12.31 4.73
N ASN A 17 -8.24 12.74 3.63
CA ASN A 17 -7.00 13.50 3.67
C ASN A 17 -7.19 14.86 4.36
N ASN A 18 -8.35 15.49 4.17
CA ASN A 18 -8.71 16.72 4.88
C ASN A 18 -8.90 16.45 6.39
N ASP A 19 -9.58 15.37 6.76
CA ASP A 19 -9.78 14.97 8.15
C ASP A 19 -8.43 14.68 8.86
N PHE A 20 -7.50 14.02 8.16
CA PHE A 20 -6.14 13.81 8.66
C PHE A 20 -5.43 15.13 8.93
N LYS A 21 -5.43 16.05 7.94
CA LYS A 21 -4.79 17.37 8.08
C LYS A 21 -5.41 18.19 9.20
N ASN A 22 -6.73 18.23 9.30
CA ASN A 22 -7.44 18.94 10.37
C ASN A 22 -7.12 18.39 11.76
N SER A 23 -6.75 17.11 11.83
CA SER A 23 -6.34 16.42 13.07
C SER A 23 -4.82 16.43 13.30
N GLY A 24 -4.05 17.15 12.49
CA GLY A 24 -2.59 17.19 12.59
C GLY A 24 -1.90 15.88 12.22
N ILE A 25 -2.56 15.02 11.45
CA ILE A 25 -2.02 13.72 11.01
C ILE A 25 -1.52 13.84 9.57
N PRO A 26 -0.26 13.51 9.28
CA PRO A 26 0.24 13.46 7.91
C PRO A 26 -0.53 12.44 7.08
N THR A 27 -0.86 12.77 5.83
CA THR A 27 -1.45 11.83 4.86
C THR A 27 -0.48 10.68 4.57
N HIS A 28 -0.93 9.65 3.84
CA HIS A 28 -0.05 8.56 3.45
C HIS A 28 1.10 9.04 2.56
N SER A 29 0.80 9.91 1.61
CA SER A 29 1.81 10.50 0.72
C SER A 29 2.82 11.38 1.46
N GLU A 30 2.39 12.18 2.42
CA GLU A 30 3.28 12.99 3.26
C GLU A 30 4.21 12.11 4.11
N SER A 31 3.70 11.02 4.68
CA SER A 31 4.50 10.06 5.45
C SER A 31 5.52 9.32 4.60
N LEU A 32 5.15 8.94 3.38
CA LEU A 32 6.07 8.34 2.42
C LEU A 32 7.20 9.31 2.04
N LYS A 33 6.87 10.58 1.76
CA LYS A 33 7.87 11.61 1.48
C LYS A 33 8.84 11.79 2.64
N GLU A 34 8.30 11.89 3.86
CA GLU A 34 9.11 12.00 5.07
C GLU A 34 10.06 10.81 5.21
N SER A 35 9.53 9.58 5.14
CA SER A 35 10.34 8.36 5.24
C SER A 35 11.43 8.28 4.19
N LEU A 36 11.14 8.62 2.93
CA LEU A 36 12.12 8.61 1.85
C LEU A 36 13.23 9.65 2.06
N SER A 37 12.92 10.79 2.66
CA SER A 37 13.89 11.87 2.93
C SER A 37 15.02 11.47 3.89
N TYR A 38 14.81 10.43 4.72
CA TYR A 38 15.86 9.87 5.57
C TYR A 38 16.92 9.09 4.80
N PHE A 39 16.58 8.56 3.63
CA PHE A 39 17.49 7.70 2.87
C PHE A 39 18.26 8.46 1.80
N THR A 40 17.65 9.46 1.18
CA THR A 40 18.29 10.26 0.12
C THR A 40 17.57 11.59 -0.07
N LYS A 41 18.36 12.60 -0.53
CA LYS A 41 17.84 13.91 -0.95
C LYS A 41 17.73 14.03 -2.48
N ASP A 42 18.27 13.07 -3.21
CA ASP A 42 18.33 13.06 -4.68
C ASP A 42 17.05 12.47 -5.28
N LEU A 43 15.88 12.98 -4.83
CA LEU A 43 14.55 12.52 -5.26
C LEU A 43 13.72 13.68 -5.81
N ASN A 44 13.13 13.46 -6.97
CA ASN A 44 12.01 14.25 -7.47
C ASN A 44 10.73 13.44 -7.23
N ILE A 45 9.81 13.97 -6.43
CA ILE A 45 8.61 13.24 -6.02
C ILE A 45 7.37 14.02 -6.48
N ASP A 46 6.61 13.42 -7.39
CA ASP A 46 5.26 13.84 -7.73
C ASP A 46 4.25 13.04 -6.88
N VAL A 47 3.14 13.66 -6.51
CA VAL A 47 2.02 13.00 -5.83
C VAL A 47 0.79 13.06 -6.72
N PHE A 48 0.11 11.92 -6.86
CA PHE A 48 -1.13 11.80 -7.60
C PHE A 48 -2.20 11.08 -6.79
N ASN A 49 -3.44 11.59 -6.81
CA ASN A 49 -4.58 10.95 -6.17
C ASN A 49 -5.63 10.59 -7.22
N PRO A 50 -5.76 9.29 -7.58
CA PRO A 50 -6.73 8.85 -8.59
C PRO A 50 -8.19 9.05 -8.19
N CYS A 51 -8.49 9.22 -6.88
CA CYS A 51 -9.84 9.49 -6.40
C CYS A 51 -10.28 10.95 -6.60
N SER A 52 -9.32 11.86 -6.63
CA SER A 52 -9.58 13.31 -6.77
C SER A 52 -9.58 13.76 -8.22
N GLU A 53 -8.96 13.00 -9.10
CA GLU A 53 -8.83 13.32 -10.52
C GLU A 53 -9.89 12.60 -11.33
N LYS A 54 -10.79 13.38 -11.95
CA LYS A 54 -11.85 12.83 -12.82
C LYS A 54 -11.31 12.28 -14.15
N ASN A 55 -10.12 12.71 -14.55
CA ASN A 55 -9.47 12.37 -15.80
C ASN A 55 -7.97 12.20 -15.61
N PHE A 56 -7.43 11.11 -16.15
CA PHE A 56 -6.00 10.79 -16.08
C PHE A 56 -5.19 11.32 -17.27
N ASP A 57 -5.79 12.07 -18.18
CA ASP A 57 -5.16 12.53 -19.43
C ASP A 57 -3.85 13.31 -19.21
N LYS A 58 -3.72 14.00 -18.10
CA LYS A 58 -2.51 14.77 -17.78
C LYS A 58 -1.35 13.90 -17.31
N ILE A 59 -1.64 12.80 -16.59
CA ILE A 59 -0.60 11.98 -15.99
C ILE A 59 -0.23 10.78 -16.86
N LEU A 60 -1.21 10.15 -17.53
CA LEU A 60 -0.97 8.94 -18.33
C LEU A 60 0.12 9.08 -19.40
N PRO A 61 0.21 10.20 -20.17
CA PRO A 61 1.28 10.36 -21.15
C PRO A 61 2.68 10.45 -20.52
N ASN A 62 2.75 10.81 -19.25
CA ASN A 62 4.00 11.12 -18.54
C ASN A 62 4.43 10.01 -17.57
N LEU A 63 3.74 8.86 -17.49
CA LEU A 63 4.07 7.79 -16.54
C LEU A 63 5.47 7.21 -16.77
N GLU A 64 5.95 7.17 -18.00
CA GLU A 64 7.26 6.61 -18.36
C GLU A 64 8.44 7.47 -17.85
N LYS A 65 8.19 8.72 -17.40
CA LYS A 65 9.23 9.57 -16.80
C LYS A 65 9.66 9.10 -15.40
N TYR A 66 8.83 8.29 -14.74
CA TYR A 66 9.10 7.84 -13.38
C TYR A 66 9.97 6.58 -13.37
N ASP A 67 11.04 6.63 -12.58
CA ASP A 67 11.93 5.49 -12.33
C ASP A 67 11.25 4.43 -11.44
N GLY A 68 10.22 4.84 -10.66
CA GLY A 68 9.40 3.96 -9.85
C GLY A 68 8.16 4.63 -9.29
N MET A 69 7.26 3.82 -8.74
CA MET A 69 6.02 4.25 -8.09
C MET A 69 5.89 3.62 -6.72
N ILE A 70 5.37 4.41 -5.75
CA ILE A 70 4.97 3.89 -4.44
C ILE A 70 3.50 4.22 -4.25
N TRP A 71 2.68 3.19 -3.99
CA TRP A 71 1.26 3.36 -3.71
C TRP A 71 1.00 3.07 -2.24
N GLY A 72 0.50 4.06 -1.50
CA GLY A 72 0.29 4.02 -0.06
C GLY A 72 -1.01 3.35 0.38
N GLY A 73 -1.33 3.53 1.66
CA GLY A 73 -2.55 3.02 2.29
C GLY A 73 -3.81 3.80 1.93
N SER A 74 -4.97 3.24 2.32
CA SER A 74 -6.29 3.88 2.29
C SER A 74 -7.19 3.22 3.33
N SER A 75 -8.32 3.88 3.66
CA SER A 75 -9.40 3.32 4.49
C SER A 75 -10.53 2.69 3.67
N LEU A 76 -10.40 2.60 2.36
CA LEU A 76 -11.36 1.95 1.48
C LEU A 76 -11.30 0.41 1.62
N ASN A 77 -12.41 -0.26 1.29
CA ASN A 77 -12.44 -1.71 1.16
C ASN A 77 -12.59 -2.07 -0.32
N ILE A 78 -11.65 -2.84 -0.86
CA ILE A 78 -11.51 -3.09 -2.31
C ILE A 78 -12.71 -3.75 -2.97
N TYR A 79 -13.53 -4.45 -2.20
CA TYR A 79 -14.74 -5.14 -2.65
C TYR A 79 -16.00 -4.25 -2.64
N ASN A 80 -15.90 -3.00 -2.20
CA ASN A 80 -17.00 -2.04 -2.32
C ASN A 80 -17.15 -1.56 -3.75
N ASP A 81 -18.40 -1.53 -4.25
CA ASP A 81 -18.69 -1.07 -5.62
C ASP A 81 -18.85 0.45 -5.66
N CYS A 82 -17.74 1.18 -5.64
CA CYS A 82 -17.73 2.64 -5.82
C CYS A 82 -16.79 3.07 -6.94
N ILE A 83 -17.05 4.25 -7.48
CA ILE A 83 -16.32 4.76 -8.65
C ILE A 83 -14.84 5.02 -8.34
N GLU A 84 -14.53 5.46 -7.14
CA GLU A 84 -13.16 5.79 -6.71
C GLU A 84 -12.27 4.54 -6.67
N ILE A 85 -12.82 3.39 -6.30
CA ILE A 85 -12.10 2.10 -6.33
C ILE A 85 -11.87 1.66 -7.77
N LYS A 86 -12.90 1.77 -8.63
CA LYS A 86 -12.77 1.44 -10.06
C LYS A 86 -11.73 2.31 -10.75
N GLN A 87 -11.70 3.60 -10.42
CA GLN A 87 -10.69 4.54 -10.92
C GLN A 87 -9.28 4.13 -10.48
N GLN A 88 -9.08 3.79 -9.21
CA GLN A 88 -7.79 3.33 -8.72
C GLN A 88 -7.33 2.04 -9.39
N ILE A 89 -8.21 1.04 -9.54
CA ILE A 89 -7.90 -0.21 -10.24
C ILE A 89 -7.55 0.07 -11.72
N SER A 90 -8.31 0.96 -12.39
CA SER A 90 -8.04 1.35 -13.77
C SER A 90 -6.69 2.06 -13.90
N PHE A 91 -6.38 2.99 -13.01
CA PHE A 91 -5.10 3.69 -13.00
C PHE A 91 -3.92 2.74 -12.76
N MET A 92 -4.05 1.78 -11.84
CA MET A 92 -3.01 0.75 -11.63
C MET A 92 -2.75 -0.07 -12.89
N LYS A 93 -3.81 -0.44 -13.64
CA LYS A 93 -3.64 -1.15 -14.92
C LYS A 93 -2.88 -0.34 -15.97
N GLU A 94 -3.06 0.98 -16.00
CA GLU A 94 -2.26 1.86 -16.86
C GLU A 94 -0.80 1.96 -16.38
N CYS A 95 -0.58 2.03 -15.05
CA CYS A 95 0.77 2.01 -14.49
C CYS A 95 1.53 0.72 -14.85
N PHE A 96 0.87 -0.43 -14.85
CA PHE A 96 1.49 -1.70 -15.27
C PHE A 96 2.02 -1.71 -16.70
N LYS A 97 1.52 -0.84 -17.56
CA LYS A 97 1.97 -0.74 -18.96
C LYS A 97 3.23 0.13 -19.12
N LYS A 98 3.57 0.96 -18.11
CA LYS A 98 4.51 2.08 -18.29
C LYS A 98 5.56 2.23 -17.19
N ILE A 99 5.30 1.80 -15.96
CA ILE A 99 6.20 1.97 -14.82
C ILE A 99 6.84 0.63 -14.46
N ASN A 100 8.17 0.57 -14.54
CA ASN A 100 8.90 -0.69 -14.35
C ASN A 100 8.94 -1.19 -12.91
N LYS A 101 8.95 -0.30 -11.91
CA LYS A 101 9.11 -0.66 -10.48
C LYS A 101 7.98 -0.10 -9.67
N ILE A 102 7.23 -0.96 -8.99
CA ILE A 102 6.08 -0.59 -8.16
C ILE A 102 6.24 -1.18 -6.77
N LEU A 103 6.28 -0.32 -5.74
CA LEU A 103 6.11 -0.70 -4.34
C LEU A 103 4.67 -0.39 -3.92
N ALA A 104 3.90 -1.41 -3.61
CA ALA A 104 2.48 -1.33 -3.29
C ALA A 104 2.27 -1.69 -1.80
N ILE A 105 1.84 -0.72 -0.98
CA ILE A 105 1.76 -0.86 0.49
C ILE A 105 0.30 -0.86 0.92
N CYS A 106 -0.10 -1.87 1.69
CA CYS A 106 -1.42 -2.06 2.28
C CYS A 106 -2.53 -1.97 1.23
N TRP A 107 -3.26 -0.88 1.16
CA TRP A 107 -4.25 -0.62 0.11
C TRP A 107 -3.65 -0.71 -1.29
N GLY A 108 -2.46 -0.15 -1.50
CA GLY A 108 -1.74 -0.23 -2.78
C GLY A 108 -1.52 -1.67 -3.22
N MET A 109 -1.17 -2.59 -2.30
CA MET A 109 -1.06 -4.02 -2.61
C MET A 109 -2.41 -4.62 -3.00
N GLN A 110 -3.48 -4.26 -2.30
CA GLN A 110 -4.82 -4.75 -2.60
C GLN A 110 -5.30 -4.30 -3.98
N VAL A 111 -5.06 -3.03 -4.33
CA VAL A 111 -5.34 -2.49 -5.68
C VAL A 111 -4.51 -3.22 -6.74
N ALA A 112 -3.20 -3.40 -6.50
CA ALA A 112 -2.31 -4.06 -7.46
C ALA A 112 -2.69 -5.53 -7.69
N VAL A 113 -2.99 -6.26 -6.60
CA VAL A 113 -3.46 -7.65 -6.66
C VAL A 113 -4.76 -7.75 -7.47
N THR A 114 -5.74 -6.89 -7.18
CA THR A 114 -7.03 -6.89 -7.87
C THR A 114 -6.88 -6.52 -9.35
N ALA A 115 -6.07 -5.50 -9.64
CA ALA A 115 -5.79 -5.08 -11.02
C ALA A 115 -5.10 -6.18 -11.85
N ALA A 116 -4.31 -7.05 -11.20
CA ALA A 116 -3.62 -8.19 -11.81
C ALA A 116 -4.44 -9.50 -11.81
N GLY A 117 -5.74 -9.47 -11.44
CA GLY A 117 -6.63 -10.63 -11.47
C GLY A 117 -6.57 -11.55 -10.24
N GLY A 118 -5.94 -11.11 -9.16
CA GLY A 118 -6.06 -11.71 -7.84
C GLY A 118 -7.36 -11.32 -7.13
N GLU A 119 -7.51 -11.73 -5.87
CA GLU A 119 -8.73 -11.45 -5.09
C GLU A 119 -8.36 -11.07 -3.65
N VAL A 120 -9.08 -10.07 -3.12
CA VAL A 120 -8.97 -9.58 -1.75
C VAL A 120 -10.34 -9.66 -1.10
N LYS A 121 -10.39 -10.14 0.14
CA LYS A 121 -11.63 -10.25 0.96
C LYS A 121 -11.37 -9.78 2.38
N LYS A 122 -12.45 -9.57 3.12
CA LYS A 122 -12.39 -9.39 4.58
C LYS A 122 -11.72 -10.62 5.20
N SER A 123 -10.72 -10.40 6.05
CA SER A 123 -10.02 -11.49 6.72
C SER A 123 -10.93 -12.20 7.71
N VAL A 124 -10.95 -13.54 7.66
CA VAL A 124 -11.68 -14.39 8.60
C VAL A 124 -10.88 -14.66 9.88
N ASN A 125 -9.59 -14.37 9.87
CA ASN A 125 -8.68 -14.63 10.98
C ASN A 125 -8.53 -13.42 11.93
N GLY A 126 -9.22 -12.31 11.66
CA GLY A 126 -9.16 -11.08 12.44
C GLY A 126 -8.54 -9.90 11.66
N ALA A 127 -8.07 -8.92 12.41
CA ALA A 127 -7.54 -7.66 11.88
C ALA A 127 -6.20 -7.30 12.53
N HIS A 128 -5.41 -6.50 11.84
CA HIS A 128 -4.29 -5.80 12.47
C HIS A 128 -4.74 -4.38 12.84
N ILE A 129 -4.67 -4.06 14.12
CA ILE A 129 -4.95 -2.72 14.64
C ILE A 129 -3.73 -2.27 15.44
N GLY A 130 -2.79 -1.66 14.75
CA GLY A 130 -1.54 -1.15 15.29
C GLY A 130 -0.31 -1.93 14.87
N ILE A 131 -0.26 -3.24 15.10
CA ILE A 131 0.94 -4.05 14.87
C ILE A 131 0.55 -5.39 14.24
N ALA A 132 1.21 -5.74 13.14
CA ALA A 132 1.30 -7.09 12.63
C ALA A 132 2.46 -7.81 13.33
N ASN A 133 2.12 -8.69 14.26
CA ASN A 133 3.09 -9.46 15.04
C ASN A 133 3.54 -10.71 14.30
N ASN A 134 4.79 -11.11 14.54
CA ASN A 134 5.34 -12.38 14.07
C ASN A 134 5.15 -12.58 12.56
N ILE A 135 5.48 -11.55 11.78
CA ILE A 135 5.59 -11.71 10.33
C ILE A 135 6.79 -12.62 10.07
N GLU A 136 6.55 -13.74 9.41
CA GLU A 136 7.58 -14.74 9.09
C GLU A 136 7.88 -14.74 7.60
N ILE A 137 9.15 -14.50 7.27
CA ILE A 137 9.68 -14.52 5.91
C ILE A 137 9.88 -15.98 5.52
N ASN A 138 9.30 -16.41 4.41
CA ASN A 138 9.45 -17.77 3.89
C ASN A 138 10.75 -17.93 3.07
N GLN A 139 11.00 -19.13 2.54
CA GLN A 139 12.24 -19.44 1.79
C GLN A 139 12.45 -18.57 0.55
N ASN A 140 11.36 -18.13 -0.11
CA ASN A 140 11.44 -17.21 -1.25
C ASN A 140 11.81 -15.81 -0.78
N GLY A 141 11.15 -15.34 0.30
CA GLY A 141 11.41 -14.04 0.89
C GLY A 141 12.84 -13.90 1.44
N LEU A 142 13.42 -14.96 2.03
CA LEU A 142 14.80 -14.93 2.52
C LEU A 142 15.83 -14.68 1.41
N LYS A 143 15.52 -15.02 0.18
CA LYS A 143 16.35 -14.79 -1.01
C LYS A 143 16.03 -13.46 -1.70
N HIS A 144 14.93 -12.79 -1.30
CA HIS A 144 14.43 -11.62 -1.98
C HIS A 144 15.11 -10.34 -1.47
N PRO A 145 15.52 -9.40 -2.36
CA PRO A 145 16.22 -8.17 -1.98
C PRO A 145 15.43 -7.28 -1.01
N LEU A 146 14.10 -7.34 -1.02
CA LEU A 146 13.21 -6.64 -0.09
C LEU A 146 13.56 -6.92 1.39
N TYR A 147 14.04 -8.12 1.68
CA TYR A 147 14.34 -8.61 3.03
C TYR A 147 15.83 -8.71 3.34
N LYS A 148 16.67 -8.11 2.51
CA LYS A 148 18.12 -8.10 2.75
C LYS A 148 18.42 -7.54 4.15
N SER A 149 19.14 -8.32 4.96
CA SER A 149 19.52 -7.99 6.34
C SER A 149 18.35 -7.88 7.33
N LYS A 150 17.15 -8.36 6.97
CA LYS A 150 15.99 -8.44 7.86
C LYS A 150 16.00 -9.74 8.64
N ASN A 151 15.63 -9.71 9.92
CA ASN A 151 15.39 -10.92 10.68
C ASN A 151 14.26 -11.73 10.06
N GLN A 152 14.38 -13.07 10.05
CA GLN A 152 13.36 -13.96 9.48
C GLN A 152 11.96 -13.74 10.10
N LYS A 153 11.91 -13.40 11.40
CA LYS A 153 10.68 -13.01 12.10
C LYS A 153 10.81 -11.57 12.59
N PHE A 154 9.76 -10.77 12.34
CA PHE A 154 9.73 -9.37 12.76
C PHE A 154 8.29 -8.90 13.01
N ASN A 155 8.16 -7.73 13.62
CA ASN A 155 6.90 -7.02 13.79
C ASN A 155 6.94 -5.73 12.96
N SER A 156 5.78 -5.27 12.51
CA SER A 156 5.67 -4.01 11.76
C SER A 156 4.35 -3.30 12.08
N PRO A 157 4.28 -1.98 11.99
CA PRO A 157 3.02 -1.26 12.02
C PRO A 157 2.07 -1.82 10.95
N ALA A 158 0.80 -2.01 11.31
CA ALA A 158 -0.23 -2.48 10.37
C ALA A 158 -1.62 -2.06 10.84
N PHE A 159 -2.46 -1.71 9.87
CA PHE A 159 -3.85 -1.37 10.12
C PHE A 159 -4.69 -1.88 8.93
N ASN A 160 -5.19 -3.10 9.02
CA ASN A 160 -5.99 -3.70 7.96
C ASN A 160 -6.99 -4.73 8.48
N PHE A 161 -8.11 -4.84 7.79
CA PHE A 161 -9.20 -5.80 8.03
C PHE A 161 -9.31 -6.83 6.91
N ASP A 162 -8.59 -6.63 5.83
CA ASP A 162 -8.71 -7.38 4.60
C ASP A 162 -7.44 -8.19 4.33
N GLU A 163 -7.56 -9.25 3.54
CA GLU A 163 -6.44 -10.10 3.14
C GLU A 163 -6.54 -10.52 1.67
N VAL A 164 -5.40 -10.77 1.06
CA VAL A 164 -5.31 -11.40 -0.26
C VAL A 164 -5.65 -12.89 -0.12
N VAL A 165 -6.74 -13.32 -0.76
CA VAL A 165 -7.20 -14.71 -0.74
C VAL A 165 -6.84 -15.48 -2.01
N LYS A 166 -6.59 -14.76 -3.12
CA LYS A 166 -6.12 -15.32 -4.37
C LYS A 166 -4.99 -14.45 -4.91
N LEU A 167 -3.83 -15.07 -5.12
CA LEU A 167 -2.67 -14.39 -5.70
C LEU A 167 -2.88 -14.13 -7.20
N PRO A 168 -2.29 -13.06 -7.76
CA PRO A 168 -2.15 -12.91 -9.21
C PRO A 168 -1.39 -14.09 -9.82
N TYR A 169 -1.60 -14.33 -11.11
CA TYR A 169 -0.87 -15.37 -11.84
C TYR A 169 0.64 -15.11 -11.79
N GLY A 170 1.42 -16.15 -11.50
CA GLY A 170 2.88 -16.08 -11.39
C GLY A 170 3.41 -15.33 -10.17
N ALA A 171 2.55 -14.94 -9.22
CA ALA A 171 3.01 -14.26 -8.01
C ALA A 171 3.77 -15.20 -7.07
N THR A 172 4.85 -14.68 -6.48
CA THR A 172 5.64 -15.34 -5.44
C THR A 172 5.24 -14.77 -4.08
N HIS A 173 4.79 -15.65 -3.18
CA HIS A 173 4.54 -15.32 -1.79
C HIS A 173 5.87 -15.23 -1.02
N LEU A 174 6.06 -14.18 -0.21
CA LEU A 174 7.33 -13.88 0.46
C LEU A 174 7.26 -13.92 1.99
N ALA A 175 6.14 -13.51 2.60
CA ALA A 175 5.97 -13.52 4.05
C ALA A 175 4.50 -13.65 4.47
N SER A 176 4.27 -14.20 5.67
CA SER A 176 2.96 -14.45 6.27
C SER A 176 2.94 -14.17 7.77
N ASN A 177 1.74 -14.13 8.36
CA ASN A 177 1.55 -14.32 9.79
C ASN A 177 0.21 -15.03 10.07
N LYS A 178 -0.18 -15.18 11.34
CA LYS A 178 -1.40 -15.92 11.73
C LYS A 178 -2.69 -15.26 11.23
N ILE A 179 -2.72 -13.92 11.08
CA ILE A 179 -3.92 -13.18 10.66
C ILE A 179 -4.00 -13.12 9.13
N ASN A 180 -2.93 -12.66 8.47
CA ASN A 180 -2.88 -12.60 7.02
C ASN A 180 -1.89 -13.64 6.47
N LYS A 181 -2.38 -14.56 5.67
CA LYS A 181 -1.52 -15.53 4.97
C LYS A 181 -0.56 -14.84 3.99
N VAL A 182 -0.96 -13.68 3.48
CA VAL A 182 -0.16 -12.89 2.55
C VAL A 182 0.20 -11.55 3.19
N GLN A 183 1.40 -11.47 3.76
CA GLN A 183 1.98 -10.23 4.28
C GLN A 183 2.87 -9.54 3.27
N SER A 184 3.44 -10.29 2.34
CA SER A 184 4.13 -9.73 1.18
C SER A 184 4.19 -10.69 0.00
N ILE A 185 4.25 -10.09 -1.18
CA ILE A 185 4.31 -10.78 -2.48
C ILE A 185 5.21 -10.03 -3.45
N GLU A 186 5.69 -10.74 -4.46
CA GLU A 186 6.17 -10.15 -5.71
C GLU A 186 5.43 -10.76 -6.89
N PHE A 187 5.22 -10.00 -7.95
CA PHE A 187 4.69 -10.48 -9.23
C PHE A 187 5.04 -9.53 -10.36
N LYS A 188 4.90 -10.03 -11.59
CA LYS A 188 5.01 -9.21 -12.80
C LYS A 188 3.63 -8.95 -13.39
N SER A 189 3.40 -7.72 -13.84
CA SER A 189 2.20 -7.35 -14.59
C SER A 189 2.55 -6.31 -15.64
N GLY A 190 2.33 -6.62 -16.92
CA GLY A 190 2.83 -5.80 -18.03
C GLY A 190 4.35 -5.65 -17.97
N VAL A 191 4.85 -4.41 -17.95
CA VAL A 191 6.28 -4.11 -17.82
C VAL A 191 6.74 -4.02 -16.35
N SER A 192 5.79 -4.07 -15.39
CA SER A 192 6.07 -3.78 -13.98
C SER A 192 6.55 -5.00 -13.21
N ASP A 193 7.61 -4.81 -12.43
CA ASP A 193 7.94 -5.64 -11.27
C ASP A 193 7.24 -5.03 -10.04
N VAL A 194 6.31 -5.76 -9.44
CA VAL A 194 5.48 -5.28 -8.33
C VAL A 194 5.88 -5.98 -7.04
N TRP A 195 6.25 -5.20 -6.02
CA TRP A 195 6.45 -5.67 -4.65
C TRP A 195 5.30 -5.18 -3.79
N GLY A 196 4.56 -6.10 -3.19
CA GLY A 196 3.41 -5.82 -2.35
C GLY A 196 3.70 -6.11 -0.88
N LEU A 197 3.30 -5.18 0.00
CA LEU A 197 3.38 -5.29 1.46
C LEU A 197 2.00 -5.02 2.07
N GLN A 198 1.52 -5.88 2.97
CA GLN A 198 0.28 -5.61 3.70
C GLN A 198 0.53 -4.73 4.94
N TYR A 199 1.71 -4.79 5.53
CA TYR A 199 2.15 -3.96 6.64
C TYR A 199 2.74 -2.63 6.16
N HIS A 200 2.99 -1.72 7.10
CA HIS A 200 3.43 -0.35 6.84
C HIS A 200 4.87 -0.12 7.32
N PRO A 201 5.91 -0.34 6.49
CA PRO A 201 7.28 -0.05 6.88
C PRO A 201 7.59 1.45 6.99
N GLU A 202 6.75 2.28 6.36
CA GLU A 202 6.88 3.75 6.31
C GLU A 202 6.22 4.46 7.50
N ILE A 203 5.48 3.74 8.34
CA ILE A 203 4.78 4.31 9.49
C ILE A 203 5.53 3.99 10.78
N THR A 204 5.84 5.01 11.57
CA THR A 204 6.39 4.82 12.93
C THR A 204 5.31 4.33 13.90
N TYR A 205 5.71 3.66 14.99
CA TYR A 205 4.76 3.27 16.05
C TYR A 205 4.06 4.47 16.68
N HIS A 206 4.75 5.61 16.82
CA HIS A 206 4.14 6.85 17.30
C HIS A 206 2.99 7.31 16.40
N LYS A 207 3.23 7.35 15.08
CA LYS A 207 2.17 7.68 14.12
C LYS A 207 1.03 6.66 14.15
N MET A 208 1.33 5.37 14.34
CA MET A 208 0.30 4.34 14.44
C MET A 208 -0.60 4.55 15.67
N ILE A 209 -0.05 4.94 16.82
CA ILE A 209 -0.81 5.31 18.02
C ILE A 209 -1.75 6.48 17.72
N THR A 210 -1.26 7.51 17.04
CA THR A 210 -2.06 8.67 16.64
C THR A 210 -3.22 8.26 15.72
N LEU A 211 -2.98 7.39 14.74
CA LEU A 211 -4.02 6.85 13.85
C LEU A 211 -5.08 6.04 14.60
N ILE A 212 -4.67 5.21 15.56
CA ILE A 212 -5.61 4.43 16.39
C ILE A 212 -6.49 5.37 17.22
N ASN A 213 -5.91 6.38 17.85
CA ASN A 213 -6.65 7.36 18.64
C ASN A 213 -7.63 8.15 17.76
N PHE A 214 -7.21 8.58 16.59
CA PHE A 214 -8.06 9.27 15.62
C PHE A 214 -9.26 8.40 15.18
N ARG A 215 -9.05 7.10 15.00
CA ARG A 215 -10.09 6.15 14.57
C ARG A 215 -10.83 5.47 15.73
N LYS A 216 -10.56 5.83 16.98
CA LYS A 216 -11.05 5.15 18.18
C LYS A 216 -12.56 4.92 18.18
N GLU A 217 -13.34 5.94 17.87
CA GLU A 217 -14.81 5.82 17.87
C GLU A 217 -15.31 4.86 16.78
N LYS A 218 -14.75 4.94 15.57
CA LYS A 218 -15.06 3.99 14.49
C LYS A 218 -14.72 2.56 14.90
N LEU A 219 -13.58 2.34 15.57
CA LEU A 219 -13.16 1.02 16.03
C LEU A 219 -14.04 0.44 17.13
N ILE A 220 -14.51 1.27 18.06
CA ILE A 220 -15.42 0.86 19.14
C ILE A 220 -16.77 0.47 18.54
N ASN A 221 -17.28 1.24 17.61
CA ASN A 221 -18.56 0.94 16.93
C ASN A 221 -18.45 -0.31 16.05
N PHE A 222 -17.31 -0.55 15.41
CA PHE A 222 -17.07 -1.76 14.64
C PHE A 222 -17.10 -3.03 15.50
N ARG A 223 -16.62 -2.98 16.77
CA ARG A 223 -16.70 -4.09 17.72
C ARG A 223 -18.12 -4.39 18.21
N LYS A 224 -19.04 -3.43 18.14
CA LYS A 224 -20.45 -3.64 18.54
C LYS A 224 -21.28 -4.35 17.47
N CYS A 225 -20.74 -4.51 16.27
CA CYS A 225 -21.40 -5.20 15.14
C CYS A 225 -20.93 -6.66 14.97
N PHE A 226 -20.19 -7.20 15.93
CA PHE A 226 -19.80 -8.59 16.11
C PHE A 226 -20.26 -9.05 17.48
#